data_23e1052eaabbfcf584fef003c373b72d
#
_entry.id   23e1052eaabbfcf584fef003c373b72d
#
_cell.length_a   1.000
_cell.length_b   1.000
_cell.length_c   1.000
_cell.angle_alpha   90.00
_cell.angle_beta   90.00
_cell.angle_gamma   90.00
#
_symmetry.space_group_name_H-M   'P 1'
#
loop_
_entity.id
_entity.type
_entity.pdbx_description
1 polymer ?
#
loop_
_entity_poly.entity_id
_entity_poly.type
_entity_poly.pdbx_seq_one_letter_code
_entity_poly.pdbx_strand_id
1 'polypeptide(L)'
;MDKTAYKSRLKELQKRLNLLQHAMARQSLNGIVVLEGWDAAGKGGVIRRIAWALDPRHLKVWSIGAPSPAEKRQHWLKRFWQRLPDDGEIAVFDRSWYGRVLVEPIEGFASKEEASRAYREINEFENMLTDEGVRMIKLFLDITPQTQYRRFEKRFRSPQKRWKMTREDLRNRSRWDDYDEAYERMIAETSTPAAPWVRINANEKRAARLACLEEILKVLGAGIDVAPPPIDPDVKAFFDEKNGKL
;
A
#
# COMPACT_ATOMS: atom_id res chain seq x y z
N MET A 1 -4.24 22.64 0.04
CA MET A 1 -5.28 22.30 -0.98
C MET A 1 -6.66 22.58 -0.43
N ASP A 2 -7.53 23.25 -1.21
CA ASP A 2 -8.94 23.46 -0.85
C ASP A 2 -9.70 22.11 -0.69
N LYS A 3 -10.75 22.12 0.16
CA LYS A 3 -11.53 20.91 0.48
C LYS A 3 -12.38 20.44 -0.70
N THR A 4 -12.91 21.34 -1.48
CA THR A 4 -13.77 21.04 -2.64
C THR A 4 -12.95 20.45 -3.78
N ALA A 5 -11.85 21.11 -4.13
CA ALA A 5 -10.89 20.60 -5.12
C ALA A 5 -10.33 19.21 -4.75
N TYR A 6 -10.00 19.02 -3.47
CA TYR A 6 -9.59 17.70 -2.98
C TYR A 6 -10.68 16.63 -3.20
N LYS A 7 -11.94 16.92 -2.86
CA LYS A 7 -13.03 15.95 -3.01
C LYS A 7 -13.28 15.58 -4.47
N SER A 8 -13.26 16.59 -5.36
CA SER A 8 -13.44 16.37 -6.80
C SER A 8 -12.33 15.48 -7.37
N ARG A 9 -11.07 15.84 -7.11
CA ARG A 9 -9.92 15.04 -7.59
C ARG A 9 -9.89 13.64 -7.00
N LEU A 10 -10.21 13.50 -5.71
CA LEU A 10 -10.30 12.18 -5.07
C LEU A 10 -11.34 11.29 -5.75
N LYS A 11 -12.54 11.82 -6.04
CA LYS A 11 -13.61 11.07 -6.72
C LYS A 11 -13.18 10.61 -8.12
N GLU A 12 -12.50 11.47 -8.85
CA GLU A 12 -11.94 11.15 -10.18
C GLU A 12 -10.92 10.00 -10.10
N LEU A 13 -9.94 10.11 -9.19
CA LEU A 13 -8.92 9.07 -9.01
C LEU A 13 -9.51 7.74 -8.55
N GLN A 14 -10.52 7.79 -7.66
CA GLN A 14 -11.23 6.59 -7.22
C GLN A 14 -11.99 5.91 -8.36
N LYS A 15 -12.64 6.68 -9.24
CA LYS A 15 -13.27 6.13 -10.45
C LYS A 15 -12.24 5.46 -11.36
N ARG A 16 -11.09 6.09 -11.58
CA ARG A 16 -10.00 5.53 -12.40
C ARG A 16 -9.43 4.24 -11.79
N LEU A 17 -9.25 4.20 -10.45
CA LEU A 17 -8.81 2.99 -9.74
C LEU A 17 -9.82 1.84 -9.90
N ASN A 18 -11.10 2.13 -9.83
CA ASN A 18 -12.15 1.12 -10.04
C ASN A 18 -12.10 0.54 -11.46
N LEU A 19 -12.01 1.40 -12.47
CA LEU A 19 -11.87 0.96 -13.87
C LEU A 19 -10.61 0.12 -14.09
N LEU A 20 -9.49 0.55 -13.49
CA LEU A 20 -8.23 -0.19 -13.55
C LEU A 20 -8.38 -1.58 -12.91
N GLN A 21 -8.96 -1.68 -11.73
CA GLN A 21 -9.16 -2.98 -11.06
C GLN A 21 -10.00 -3.93 -11.93
N HIS A 22 -11.10 -3.46 -12.51
CA HIS A 22 -11.91 -4.27 -13.42
C HIS A 22 -11.12 -4.72 -14.67
N ALA A 23 -10.26 -3.85 -15.19
CA ALA A 23 -9.41 -4.22 -16.33
C ALA A 23 -8.35 -5.25 -15.94
N MET A 24 -7.73 -5.10 -14.77
CA MET A 24 -6.78 -6.07 -14.21
C MET A 24 -7.43 -7.43 -13.99
N ALA A 25 -8.61 -7.46 -13.37
CA ALA A 25 -9.36 -8.70 -13.12
C ALA A 25 -9.70 -9.45 -14.43
N ARG A 26 -10.14 -8.72 -15.48
CA ARG A 26 -10.43 -9.34 -16.79
C ARG A 26 -9.18 -9.90 -17.48
N GLN A 27 -8.01 -9.34 -17.21
CA GLN A 27 -6.73 -9.74 -17.83
C GLN A 27 -5.90 -10.64 -16.92
N SER A 28 -6.46 -11.09 -15.80
CA SER A 28 -5.77 -11.91 -14.78
C SER A 28 -4.44 -11.28 -14.29
N LEU A 29 -4.42 -9.94 -14.18
CA LEU A 29 -3.23 -9.20 -13.75
C LEU A 29 -3.25 -8.95 -12.25
N ASN A 30 -2.15 -9.21 -11.58
CA ASN A 30 -2.00 -9.07 -10.13
C ASN A 30 -1.32 -7.76 -9.77
N GLY A 31 -1.74 -7.18 -8.65
CA GLY A 31 -1.15 -5.96 -8.13
C GLY A 31 -0.77 -6.03 -6.66
N ILE A 32 0.37 -5.45 -6.30
CA ILE A 32 0.81 -5.29 -4.92
C ILE A 32 1.06 -3.81 -4.64
N VAL A 33 0.47 -3.32 -3.55
CA VAL A 33 0.73 -1.98 -3.00
C VAL A 33 1.34 -2.12 -1.62
N VAL A 34 2.60 -1.75 -1.48
CA VAL A 34 3.31 -1.69 -0.19
C VAL A 34 3.24 -0.28 0.37
N LEU A 35 2.82 -0.14 1.62
CA LEU A 35 2.75 1.12 2.34
C LEU A 35 3.63 1.07 3.58
N GLU A 36 4.75 1.78 3.52
CA GLU A 36 5.67 1.99 4.64
C GLU A 36 5.74 3.47 5.03
N GLY A 37 6.44 3.77 6.11
CA GLY A 37 6.67 5.13 6.58
C GLY A 37 6.28 5.35 8.03
N TRP A 38 6.52 6.56 8.50
CA TRP A 38 6.43 6.98 9.88
C TRP A 38 5.07 6.68 10.54
N ASP A 39 5.09 6.45 11.85
CA ASP A 39 3.85 6.38 12.62
C ASP A 39 3.10 7.71 12.51
N ALA A 40 1.78 7.63 12.38
CA ALA A 40 0.91 8.76 12.06
C ALA A 40 1.12 9.43 10.69
N ALA A 41 1.97 8.93 9.79
CA ALA A 41 2.15 9.48 8.44
C ALA A 41 0.84 9.48 7.63
N GLY A 42 -0.01 8.47 7.80
CA GLY A 42 -1.32 8.47 7.17
C GLY A 42 -1.64 7.24 6.33
N LYS A 43 -0.84 6.17 6.45
CA LYS A 43 -1.01 4.88 5.76
C LYS A 43 -2.47 4.40 5.74
N GLY A 44 -3.09 4.18 6.88
CA GLY A 44 -4.49 3.77 6.98
C GLY A 44 -5.50 4.77 6.39
N GLY A 45 -5.09 6.04 6.18
CA GLY A 45 -5.90 7.04 5.47
C GLY A 45 -5.84 6.88 3.95
N VAL A 46 -4.73 6.43 3.41
CA VAL A 46 -4.56 6.03 2.00
C VAL A 46 -5.32 4.74 1.75
N ILE A 47 -5.06 3.69 2.53
CA ILE A 47 -5.73 2.38 2.44
C ILE A 47 -7.24 2.52 2.38
N ARG A 48 -7.82 3.34 3.26
CA ARG A 48 -9.27 3.58 3.25
C ARG A 48 -9.76 4.18 1.93
N ARG A 49 -8.97 5.04 1.24
CA ARG A 49 -9.35 5.61 -0.06
C ARG A 49 -9.24 4.61 -1.18
N ILE A 50 -8.27 3.73 -1.12
CA ILE A 50 -8.15 2.57 -2.01
C ILE A 50 -9.36 1.65 -1.81
N ALA A 51 -9.61 1.20 -0.58
CA ALA A 51 -10.69 0.27 -0.26
C ALA A 51 -12.10 0.82 -0.57
N TRP A 52 -12.31 2.14 -0.52
CA TRP A 52 -13.58 2.74 -0.93
C TRP A 52 -13.76 2.85 -2.45
N ALA A 53 -12.69 2.67 -3.21
CA ALA A 53 -12.72 2.74 -4.67
C ALA A 53 -12.87 1.37 -5.31
N LEU A 54 -12.35 0.34 -4.68
CA LEU A 54 -12.17 -0.99 -5.25
C LEU A 54 -13.25 -1.97 -4.80
N ASP A 55 -13.57 -2.91 -5.69
CA ASP A 55 -14.42 -4.05 -5.36
C ASP A 55 -13.71 -4.96 -4.35
N PRO A 56 -14.32 -5.23 -3.17
CA PRO A 56 -13.69 -6.03 -2.13
C PRO A 56 -13.46 -7.50 -2.53
N ARG A 57 -14.12 -8.00 -3.57
CA ARG A 57 -13.92 -9.38 -4.07
C ARG A 57 -12.55 -9.57 -4.69
N HIS A 58 -11.93 -8.48 -5.20
CA HIS A 58 -10.62 -8.46 -5.84
C HIS A 58 -9.62 -7.58 -5.08
N LEU A 59 -9.85 -7.35 -3.78
CA LEU A 59 -8.98 -6.55 -2.92
C LEU A 59 -8.69 -7.30 -1.63
N LYS A 60 -7.42 -7.52 -1.34
CA LYS A 60 -6.93 -8.00 -0.05
C LYS A 60 -6.21 -6.85 0.67
N VAL A 61 -6.51 -6.63 1.93
CA VAL A 61 -5.79 -5.63 2.76
C VAL A 61 -5.19 -6.34 3.96
N TRP A 62 -3.86 -6.33 4.03
CA TRP A 62 -3.09 -6.97 5.09
C TRP A 62 -2.49 -5.92 6.02
N SER A 63 -2.89 -5.93 7.28
CA SER A 63 -2.21 -5.17 8.34
C SER A 63 -1.17 -6.07 8.99
N ILE A 64 0.10 -5.76 8.77
CA ILE A 64 1.22 -6.60 9.21
C ILE A 64 1.67 -6.16 10.60
N GLY A 65 1.53 -7.06 11.54
CA GLY A 65 2.06 -6.95 12.92
C GLY A 65 3.22 -7.90 13.17
N ALA A 66 3.61 -8.02 14.43
CA ALA A 66 4.63 -8.98 14.86
C ALA A 66 4.25 -10.42 14.43
N PRO A 67 5.23 -11.25 14.06
CA PRO A 67 4.96 -12.64 13.70
C PRO A 67 4.42 -13.43 14.91
N SER A 68 3.45 -14.30 14.65
CA SER A 68 2.94 -15.24 15.65
C SER A 68 4.00 -16.27 16.07
N PRO A 69 3.83 -16.99 17.20
CA PRO A 69 4.77 -18.04 17.60
C PRO A 69 4.96 -19.14 16.54
N ALA A 70 3.94 -19.44 15.74
CA ALA A 70 4.03 -20.38 14.63
C ALA A 70 4.85 -19.82 13.47
N GLU A 71 4.62 -18.55 13.09
CA GLU A 71 5.37 -17.87 12.02
C GLU A 71 6.86 -17.71 12.38
N LYS A 72 7.20 -17.49 13.67
CA LYS A 72 8.59 -17.40 14.14
C LYS A 72 9.41 -18.69 13.95
N ARG A 73 8.75 -19.84 13.84
CA ARG A 73 9.42 -21.16 13.60
C ARG A 73 9.60 -21.48 12.11
N GLN A 74 9.23 -20.55 11.24
CA GLN A 74 9.30 -20.71 9.79
C GLN A 74 10.20 -19.63 9.19
N HIS A 75 10.59 -19.80 7.94
CA HIS A 75 11.27 -18.74 7.22
C HIS A 75 10.40 -17.48 7.23
N TRP A 76 10.98 -16.33 7.58
CA TRP A 76 10.25 -15.09 7.85
C TRP A 76 9.43 -14.56 6.66
N LEU A 77 9.84 -14.87 5.40
CA LEU A 77 9.08 -14.53 4.19
C LEU A 77 7.85 -15.40 3.98
N LYS A 78 7.78 -16.62 4.58
CA LYS A 78 6.66 -17.53 4.33
C LYS A 78 5.30 -16.94 4.62
N ARG A 79 5.18 -16.14 5.66
CA ARG A 79 3.95 -15.43 6.02
C ARG A 79 3.49 -14.46 4.94
N PHE A 80 4.39 -13.94 4.12
CA PHE A 80 4.08 -13.01 3.04
C PHE A 80 3.73 -13.74 1.75
N TRP A 81 4.37 -14.87 1.45
CA TRP A 81 3.96 -15.75 0.36
C TRP A 81 2.47 -16.14 0.44
N GLN A 82 1.97 -16.43 1.64
CA GLN A 82 0.57 -16.79 1.89
C GLN A 82 -0.41 -15.60 1.77
N ARG A 83 0.10 -14.40 1.56
CA ARG A 83 -0.67 -13.15 1.47
C ARG A 83 -0.56 -12.46 0.11
N LEU A 84 0.10 -13.12 -0.83
CA LEU A 84 0.17 -12.62 -2.20
C LEU A 84 -1.22 -12.62 -2.84
N PRO A 85 -1.46 -11.74 -3.82
CA PRO A 85 -2.72 -11.71 -4.55
C PRO A 85 -2.85 -12.93 -5.47
N ASP A 86 -4.06 -13.44 -5.59
CA ASP A 86 -4.44 -14.37 -6.64
C ASP A 86 -4.67 -13.62 -7.96
N ASP A 87 -4.91 -14.35 -9.06
CA ASP A 87 -5.15 -13.78 -10.39
C ASP A 87 -6.28 -12.73 -10.39
N GLY A 88 -5.97 -11.56 -10.92
CA GLY A 88 -6.91 -10.44 -10.99
C GLY A 88 -7.10 -9.68 -9.67
N GLU A 89 -6.35 -9.99 -8.62
CA GLU A 89 -6.47 -9.34 -7.32
C GLU A 89 -5.42 -8.25 -7.11
N ILE A 90 -5.74 -7.34 -6.19
CA ILE A 90 -4.82 -6.33 -5.65
C ILE A 90 -4.62 -6.58 -4.15
N ALA A 91 -3.38 -6.82 -3.72
CA ALA A 91 -3.02 -6.90 -2.31
C ALA A 91 -2.41 -5.57 -1.84
N VAL A 92 -2.93 -5.03 -0.74
CA VAL A 92 -2.42 -3.80 -0.08
C VAL A 92 -1.86 -4.17 1.28
N PHE A 93 -0.59 -3.86 1.48
CA PHE A 93 0.12 -4.13 2.73
C PHE A 93 0.27 -2.84 3.56
N ASP A 94 -0.35 -2.78 4.75
CA ASP A 94 -0.09 -1.77 5.79
C ASP A 94 1.06 -2.28 6.67
N ARG A 95 2.26 -1.78 6.43
CA ARG A 95 3.53 -2.43 6.76
C ARG A 95 3.70 -3.76 5.98
N SER A 96 4.92 -4.26 5.93
CA SER A 96 5.19 -5.40 5.03
C SER A 96 6.37 -6.23 5.52
N TRP A 97 7.00 -6.98 4.61
CA TRP A 97 8.26 -7.67 4.83
C TRP A 97 9.42 -6.75 5.20
N TYR A 98 9.30 -5.47 4.93
CA TYR A 98 10.29 -4.47 5.31
C TYR A 98 10.44 -4.30 6.82
N GLY A 99 9.49 -4.77 7.63
CA GLY A 99 9.64 -4.89 9.08
C GLY A 99 10.93 -5.61 9.50
N ARG A 100 11.43 -6.56 8.67
CA ARG A 100 12.66 -7.32 8.91
C ARG A 100 13.93 -6.47 8.91
N VAL A 101 13.94 -5.35 8.18
CA VAL A 101 15.06 -4.40 8.11
C VAL A 101 14.76 -3.07 8.81
N LEU A 102 13.57 -2.91 9.36
CA LEU A 102 13.13 -1.71 10.09
C LEU A 102 12.96 -1.99 11.58
N VAL A 103 11.74 -2.32 11.99
CA VAL A 103 11.38 -2.48 13.39
C VAL A 103 12.08 -3.67 14.06
N GLU A 104 12.29 -4.77 13.34
CA GLU A 104 12.84 -5.99 13.96
C GLU A 104 14.28 -5.82 14.46
N PRO A 105 15.26 -5.26 13.72
CA PRO A 105 16.59 -5.01 14.27
C PRO A 105 16.60 -3.89 15.30
N ILE A 106 15.80 -2.83 15.12
CA ILE A 106 15.71 -1.71 16.07
C ILE A 106 15.20 -2.18 17.43
N GLU A 107 14.21 -3.09 17.44
CA GLU A 107 13.63 -3.64 18.68
C GLU A 107 14.34 -4.92 19.18
N GLY A 108 15.39 -5.36 18.51
CA GLY A 108 16.15 -6.57 18.88
C GLY A 108 15.44 -7.90 18.58
N PHE A 109 14.48 -7.89 17.64
CA PHE A 109 13.77 -9.11 17.23
C PHE A 109 14.49 -9.85 16.08
N ALA A 110 15.43 -9.19 15.42
CA ALA A 110 16.34 -9.76 14.44
C ALA A 110 17.79 -9.41 14.78
N SER A 111 18.74 -10.30 14.54
CA SER A 111 20.16 -9.98 14.66
C SER A 111 20.61 -9.04 13.52
N LYS A 112 21.80 -8.44 13.67
CA LYS A 112 22.38 -7.59 12.62
C LYS A 112 22.64 -8.36 11.34
N GLU A 113 23.09 -9.59 11.46
CA GLU A 113 23.37 -10.51 10.33
C GLU A 113 22.09 -10.88 9.60
N GLU A 114 21.02 -11.18 10.34
CA GLU A 114 19.70 -11.48 9.79
C GLU A 114 19.12 -10.29 9.05
N ALA A 115 19.19 -9.09 9.63
CA ALA A 115 18.73 -7.86 8.99
C ALA A 115 19.57 -7.51 7.74
N SER A 116 20.89 -7.67 7.81
CA SER A 116 21.78 -7.41 6.67
C SER A 116 21.49 -8.35 5.49
N ARG A 117 21.27 -9.65 5.77
CA ARG A 117 20.90 -10.63 4.74
C ARG A 117 19.54 -10.34 4.14
N ALA A 118 18.61 -9.81 4.93
CA ALA A 118 17.23 -9.58 4.52
C ALA A 118 17.08 -8.57 3.36
N TYR A 119 17.99 -7.62 3.20
CA TYR A 119 17.96 -6.70 2.05
C TYR A 119 18.06 -7.45 0.71
N ARG A 120 18.99 -8.42 0.63
CA ARG A 120 19.11 -9.28 -0.55
C ARG A 120 17.89 -10.18 -0.71
N GLU A 121 17.44 -10.83 0.37
CA GLU A 121 16.27 -11.72 0.35
C GLU A 121 14.99 -10.98 -0.08
N ILE A 122 14.83 -9.70 0.29
CA ILE A 122 13.72 -8.84 -0.15
C ILE A 122 13.82 -8.57 -1.66
N ASN A 123 14.98 -8.18 -2.15
CA ASN A 123 15.18 -7.90 -3.56
C ASN A 123 14.93 -9.16 -4.42
N GLU A 124 15.42 -10.31 -3.99
CA GLU A 124 15.19 -11.59 -4.67
C GLU A 124 13.68 -11.95 -4.66
N PHE A 125 12.99 -11.78 -3.52
CA PHE A 125 11.56 -12.02 -3.39
C PHE A 125 10.74 -11.11 -4.31
N GLU A 126 11.03 -9.81 -4.33
CA GLU A 126 10.33 -8.85 -5.18
C GLU A 126 10.63 -9.09 -6.69
N ASN A 127 11.86 -9.44 -7.04
CA ASN A 127 12.22 -9.79 -8.41
C ASN A 127 11.45 -11.01 -8.90
N MET A 128 11.38 -12.09 -8.11
CA MET A 128 10.58 -13.27 -8.47
C MET A 128 9.13 -12.90 -8.77
N LEU A 129 8.52 -12.02 -7.97
CA LEU A 129 7.14 -11.59 -8.18
C LEU A 129 6.98 -10.73 -9.45
N THR A 130 7.91 -9.81 -9.67
CA THR A 130 7.85 -8.93 -10.85
C THR A 130 8.19 -9.66 -12.15
N ASP A 131 9.06 -10.65 -12.11
CA ASP A 131 9.37 -11.54 -13.25
C ASP A 131 8.15 -12.40 -13.65
N GLU A 132 7.32 -12.80 -12.68
CA GLU A 132 6.01 -13.45 -12.90
C GLU A 132 4.91 -12.47 -13.36
N GLY A 133 5.24 -11.19 -13.55
CA GLY A 133 4.31 -10.17 -14.05
C GLY A 133 3.48 -9.47 -12.99
N VAL A 134 3.73 -9.70 -11.69
CA VAL A 134 3.07 -8.97 -10.61
C VAL A 134 3.48 -7.50 -10.66
N ARG A 135 2.51 -6.61 -10.73
CA ARG A 135 2.73 -5.16 -10.73
C ARG A 135 2.88 -4.66 -9.32
N MET A 136 4.04 -4.16 -8.97
CA MET A 136 4.36 -3.76 -7.60
C MET A 136 4.65 -2.27 -7.49
N ILE A 137 4.02 -1.63 -6.49
CA ILE A 137 4.35 -0.26 -6.10
C ILE A 137 4.67 -0.20 -4.60
N LYS A 138 5.77 0.47 -4.28
CA LYS A 138 6.22 0.71 -2.91
C LYS A 138 6.15 2.20 -2.58
N LEU A 139 5.31 2.55 -1.61
CA LEU A 139 5.07 3.92 -1.17
C LEU A 139 5.62 4.14 0.23
N PHE A 140 6.56 5.05 0.36
CA PHE A 140 7.08 5.52 1.64
C PHE A 140 6.43 6.85 2.02
N LEU A 141 5.60 6.86 3.07
CA LEU A 141 4.94 8.07 3.55
C LEU A 141 5.84 8.79 4.54
N ASP A 142 6.45 9.87 4.08
CA ASP A 142 7.41 10.65 4.83
C ASP A 142 6.78 11.88 5.50
N ILE A 143 7.11 12.11 6.78
CA ILE A 143 6.68 13.27 7.57
C ILE A 143 7.81 13.75 8.46
N THR A 144 7.77 15.03 8.83
CA THR A 144 8.71 15.58 9.81
C THR A 144 8.36 15.16 11.23
N PRO A 145 9.36 15.17 12.17
CA PRO A 145 9.13 14.94 13.60
C PRO A 145 8.06 15.86 14.20
N GLN A 146 8.01 17.11 13.77
CA GLN A 146 7.03 18.12 14.21
C GLN A 146 5.63 17.76 13.73
N THR A 147 5.51 17.28 12.50
CA THR A 147 4.21 16.83 11.96
C THR A 147 3.71 15.59 12.69
N GLN A 148 4.59 14.63 12.99
CA GLN A 148 4.23 13.45 13.78
C GLN A 148 3.72 13.83 15.17
N TYR A 149 4.47 14.68 15.90
CA TYR A 149 4.11 15.14 17.24
C TYR A 149 2.72 15.80 17.26
N ARG A 150 2.49 16.75 16.36
CA ARG A 150 1.20 17.44 16.21
C ARG A 150 0.05 16.46 15.91
N ARG A 151 0.32 15.37 15.17
CA ARG A 151 -0.68 14.33 14.88
C ARG A 151 -0.95 13.43 16.07
N PHE A 152 0.07 13.11 16.86
CA PHE A 152 -0.06 12.37 18.11
C PHE A 152 -0.86 13.18 19.13
N GLU A 153 -0.54 14.44 19.33
CA GLU A 153 -1.31 15.34 20.18
C GLU A 153 -2.79 15.39 19.79
N LYS A 154 -3.06 15.53 18.49
CA LYS A 154 -4.45 15.52 17.98
C LYS A 154 -5.16 14.18 18.20
N ARG A 155 -4.43 13.05 18.15
CA ARG A 155 -5.01 11.73 18.50
C ARG A 155 -5.32 11.66 20.00
N PHE A 156 -4.38 12.08 20.83
CA PHE A 156 -4.53 12.09 22.29
C PHE A 156 -5.75 12.92 22.75
N ARG A 157 -5.92 14.11 22.18
CA ARG A 157 -7.05 15.01 22.51
C ARG A 157 -8.41 14.51 21.97
N SER A 158 -8.43 13.55 21.06
CA SER A 158 -9.67 13.05 20.44
C SER A 158 -10.10 11.73 21.06
N PRO A 159 -11.22 11.65 21.82
CA PRO A 159 -11.72 10.41 22.40
C PRO A 159 -11.86 9.26 21.37
N GLN A 160 -12.32 9.59 20.15
CA GLN A 160 -12.55 8.62 19.08
C GLN A 160 -11.24 8.13 18.42
N LYS A 161 -10.07 8.71 18.77
CA LYS A 161 -8.77 8.39 18.14
C LYS A 161 -7.70 7.97 19.13
N ARG A 162 -7.96 8.07 20.44
CA ARG A 162 -7.01 7.71 21.51
C ARG A 162 -6.54 6.26 21.40
N TRP A 163 -7.43 5.35 21.00
CA TRP A 163 -7.12 3.95 20.80
C TRP A 163 -6.03 3.68 19.74
N LYS A 164 -5.72 4.67 18.90
CA LYS A 164 -4.61 4.62 17.92
C LYS A 164 -3.26 5.03 18.49
N MET A 165 -3.22 5.43 19.75
CA MET A 165 -1.99 5.79 20.45
C MET A 165 -1.56 4.64 21.33
N THR A 166 -0.38 4.11 21.10
CA THR A 166 0.21 3.02 21.85
C THR A 166 1.52 3.45 22.51
N ARG A 167 2.01 2.65 23.45
CA ARG A 167 3.36 2.85 24.01
C ARG A 167 4.44 2.69 22.94
N GLU A 168 4.17 1.86 21.94
CA GLU A 168 5.05 1.66 20.79
C GLU A 168 5.24 2.94 19.99
N ASP A 169 4.16 3.68 19.68
CA ASP A 169 4.26 4.98 18.98
C ASP A 169 5.23 5.95 19.70
N LEU A 170 5.19 5.98 21.03
CA LEU A 170 6.06 6.85 21.83
C LEU A 170 7.51 6.35 21.84
N ARG A 171 7.72 5.05 21.97
CA ARG A 171 9.05 4.43 21.93
C ARG A 171 9.69 4.61 20.55
N ASN A 172 8.96 4.35 19.47
CA ASN A 172 9.45 4.55 18.11
C ASN A 172 9.86 6.01 17.88
N ARG A 173 9.06 6.94 18.40
CA ARG A 173 9.40 8.37 18.33
C ARG A 173 10.68 8.72 19.09
N SER A 174 10.94 8.13 20.25
CA SER A 174 12.18 8.39 21.01
C SER A 174 13.43 7.86 20.32
N ARG A 175 13.27 6.99 19.33
CA ARG A 175 14.33 6.41 18.50
C ARG A 175 14.27 6.94 17.06
N TRP A 176 13.88 8.20 16.91
CA TRP A 176 13.67 8.80 15.58
C TRP A 176 14.87 8.62 14.67
N ASP A 177 16.08 8.93 15.13
CA ASP A 177 17.29 8.89 14.33
C ASP A 177 17.63 7.46 13.88
N ASP A 178 17.42 6.45 14.75
CA ASP A 178 17.61 5.03 14.38
C ASP A 178 16.64 4.61 13.25
N TYR A 179 15.38 5.07 13.32
CA TYR A 179 14.39 4.79 12.29
C TYR A 179 14.66 5.56 11.00
N ASP A 180 15.15 6.79 11.09
CA ASP A 180 15.47 7.59 9.91
C ASP A 180 16.61 6.96 9.13
N GLU A 181 17.70 6.55 9.80
CA GLU A 181 18.80 5.80 9.19
C GLU A 181 18.31 4.50 8.56
N ALA A 182 17.45 3.74 9.26
CA ALA A 182 16.91 2.49 8.75
C ALA A 182 16.02 2.70 7.51
N TYR A 183 15.23 3.75 7.46
CA TYR A 183 14.41 4.10 6.28
C TYR A 183 15.25 4.52 5.09
N GLU A 184 16.26 5.37 5.29
CA GLU A 184 17.16 5.78 4.22
C GLU A 184 17.91 4.58 3.64
N ARG A 185 18.42 3.70 4.51
CA ARG A 185 19.09 2.47 4.10
C ARG A 185 18.13 1.53 3.35
N MET A 186 16.92 1.33 3.87
CA MET A 186 15.88 0.52 3.20
C MET A 186 15.64 1.02 1.78
N ILE A 187 15.42 2.32 1.61
CA ILE A 187 15.16 2.91 0.29
C ILE A 187 16.38 2.74 -0.62
N ALA A 188 17.58 3.00 -0.12
CA ALA A 188 18.81 2.91 -0.92
C ALA A 188 19.10 1.48 -1.39
N GLU A 189 18.96 0.49 -0.51
CA GLU A 189 19.34 -0.91 -0.80
C GLU A 189 18.24 -1.72 -1.50
N THR A 190 16.98 -1.24 -1.48
CA THR A 190 15.86 -2.01 -2.05
C THR A 190 15.04 -1.27 -3.12
N SER A 191 15.51 -0.11 -3.60
CA SER A 191 14.88 0.58 -4.73
C SER A 191 15.41 0.00 -6.04
N THR A 192 14.82 -1.13 -6.47
CA THR A 192 15.22 -1.78 -7.73
C THR A 192 14.53 -1.14 -8.94
N PRO A 193 15.06 -1.30 -10.18
CA PRO A 193 14.37 -0.82 -11.38
C PRO A 193 12.97 -1.41 -11.57
N ALA A 194 12.76 -2.67 -11.18
CA ALA A 194 11.46 -3.36 -11.29
C ALA A 194 10.44 -2.87 -10.25
N ALA A 195 10.92 -2.54 -9.04
CA ALA A 195 10.08 -2.08 -7.93
C ALA A 195 10.76 -0.92 -7.17
N PRO A 196 10.79 0.29 -7.71
CA PRO A 196 11.39 1.45 -7.04
C PRO A 196 10.51 1.94 -5.89
N TRP A 197 11.14 2.51 -4.86
CA TRP A 197 10.42 3.25 -3.82
C TRP A 197 9.97 4.62 -4.32
N VAL A 198 8.73 4.96 -4.05
CA VAL A 198 8.19 6.30 -4.26
C VAL A 198 8.02 6.99 -2.89
N ARG A 199 8.86 7.98 -2.62
CA ARG A 199 8.77 8.80 -1.40
C ARG A 199 7.65 9.85 -1.55
N ILE A 200 6.67 9.80 -0.66
CA ILE A 200 5.52 10.71 -0.64
C ILE A 200 5.65 11.68 0.53
N ASN A 201 5.76 12.97 0.25
CA ASN A 201 5.64 13.99 1.30
C ASN A 201 4.24 13.96 1.91
N ALA A 202 4.13 13.37 3.10
CA ALA A 202 2.87 13.17 3.79
C ALA A 202 2.58 14.22 4.88
N ASN A 203 3.32 15.34 4.92
CA ASN A 203 3.08 16.43 5.87
C ASN A 203 1.68 17.07 5.67
N GLU A 204 1.17 17.10 4.45
CA GLU A 204 -0.21 17.49 4.15
C GLU A 204 -1.03 16.27 3.70
N LYS A 205 -1.97 15.84 4.55
CA LYS A 205 -2.71 14.58 4.38
C LYS A 205 -3.55 14.49 3.10
N ARG A 206 -4.09 15.61 2.59
CA ARG A 206 -4.93 15.59 1.40
C ARG A 206 -4.06 15.40 0.16
N ALA A 207 -2.98 16.17 0.05
CA ALA A 207 -2.03 16.07 -1.04
C ALA A 207 -1.40 14.66 -1.09
N ALA A 208 -0.91 14.15 0.05
CA ALA A 208 -0.33 12.81 0.12
C ALA A 208 -1.28 11.70 -0.35
N ARG A 209 -2.56 11.78 0.00
CA ARG A 209 -3.56 10.79 -0.44
C ARG A 209 -3.76 10.80 -1.95
N LEU A 210 -3.82 11.98 -2.56
CA LEU A 210 -3.96 12.07 -4.02
C LEU A 210 -2.70 11.56 -4.70
N ALA A 211 -1.52 11.99 -4.24
CA ALA A 211 -0.24 11.53 -4.77
C ALA A 211 -0.10 9.99 -4.70
N CYS A 212 -0.46 9.38 -3.57
CA CYS A 212 -0.45 7.91 -3.48
C CYS A 212 -1.37 7.24 -4.50
N LEU A 213 -2.60 7.76 -4.69
CA LEU A 213 -3.53 7.18 -5.66
C LEU A 213 -3.06 7.41 -7.11
N GLU A 214 -2.45 8.55 -7.39
CA GLU A 214 -1.86 8.87 -8.71
C GLU A 214 -0.71 7.93 -9.04
N GLU A 215 0.21 7.69 -8.10
CA GLU A 215 1.32 6.77 -8.31
C GLU A 215 0.85 5.31 -8.42
N ILE A 216 -0.16 4.89 -7.65
CA ILE A 216 -0.78 3.57 -7.80
C ILE A 216 -1.36 3.40 -9.20
N LEU A 217 -2.12 4.37 -9.68
CA LEU A 217 -2.68 4.34 -11.04
C LEU A 217 -1.60 4.28 -12.12
N LYS A 218 -0.52 5.03 -11.95
CA LYS A 218 0.59 5.09 -12.88
C LYS A 218 1.30 3.73 -12.98
N VAL A 219 1.65 3.13 -11.84
CA VAL A 219 2.44 1.88 -11.82
C VAL A 219 1.57 0.66 -12.14
N LEU A 220 0.46 0.47 -11.44
CA LEU A 220 -0.40 -0.69 -11.68
C LEU A 220 -1.09 -0.62 -13.05
N GLY A 221 -1.37 0.58 -13.55
CA GLY A 221 -2.07 0.80 -14.82
C GLY A 221 -1.17 0.90 -16.06
N ALA A 222 0.16 0.78 -15.90
CA ALA A 222 1.07 0.94 -17.04
C ALA A 222 0.77 -0.08 -18.14
N GLY A 223 0.43 0.41 -19.36
CA GLY A 223 0.15 -0.45 -20.51
C GLY A 223 -1.17 -1.24 -20.44
N ILE A 224 -2.05 -0.98 -19.46
CA ILE A 224 -3.36 -1.64 -19.37
C ILE A 224 -4.40 -0.81 -20.13
N ASP A 225 -5.13 -1.47 -21.04
CA ASP A 225 -6.35 -0.91 -21.62
C ASP A 225 -7.49 -1.03 -20.59
N VAL A 226 -7.95 0.12 -20.12
CA VAL A 226 -9.04 0.24 -19.14
C VAL A 226 -10.42 0.44 -19.79
N ALA A 227 -10.50 0.39 -21.13
CA ALA A 227 -11.77 0.51 -21.83
C ALA A 227 -12.74 -0.61 -21.39
N PRO A 228 -14.03 -0.30 -21.20
CA PRO A 228 -15.02 -1.31 -20.95
C PRO A 228 -15.07 -2.31 -22.12
N PRO A 229 -15.32 -3.60 -21.86
CA PRO A 229 -15.55 -4.54 -22.95
C PRO A 229 -16.77 -4.12 -23.79
N PRO A 230 -16.83 -4.50 -25.08
CA PRO A 230 -18.02 -4.28 -25.87
C PRO A 230 -19.23 -4.94 -25.19
N ILE A 231 -20.41 -4.37 -25.42
CA ILE A 231 -21.66 -4.97 -24.92
C ILE A 231 -21.86 -6.30 -25.64
N ASP A 232 -22.17 -7.32 -24.86
CA ASP A 232 -22.53 -8.64 -25.43
C ASP A 232 -23.67 -8.48 -26.40
N PRO A 233 -23.58 -9.06 -27.65
CA PRO A 233 -24.60 -8.91 -28.68
C PRO A 233 -26.00 -9.36 -28.23
N ASP A 234 -26.11 -10.45 -27.48
CA ASP A 234 -27.39 -10.98 -27.01
C ASP A 234 -28.00 -10.05 -25.92
N VAL A 235 -27.15 -9.51 -25.04
CA VAL A 235 -27.59 -8.49 -24.05
C VAL A 235 -28.07 -7.23 -24.75
N LYS A 236 -27.36 -6.80 -25.80
CA LYS A 236 -27.77 -5.64 -26.61
C LYS A 236 -29.09 -5.88 -27.29
N ALA A 237 -29.26 -7.01 -27.98
CA ALA A 237 -30.50 -7.39 -28.68
C ALA A 237 -31.69 -7.40 -27.70
N PHE A 238 -31.53 -7.98 -26.50
CA PHE A 238 -32.59 -8.02 -25.48
C PHE A 238 -33.10 -6.63 -25.09
N PHE A 239 -32.20 -5.64 -24.95
CA PHE A 239 -32.58 -4.26 -24.57
C PHE A 239 -33.13 -3.48 -25.78
N ASP A 240 -32.62 -3.73 -27.01
CA ASP A 240 -33.11 -3.08 -28.23
C ASP A 240 -34.54 -3.52 -28.53
N GLU A 241 -34.90 -4.81 -28.41
CA GLU A 241 -36.26 -5.31 -28.52
C GLU A 241 -37.25 -4.72 -27.53
N LYS A 242 -36.81 -4.47 -26.27
CA LYS A 242 -37.66 -3.86 -25.25
C LYS A 242 -37.85 -2.37 -25.44
N ASN A 243 -36.82 -1.66 -25.88
CA ASN A 243 -36.91 -0.21 -26.15
C ASN A 243 -37.74 0.10 -27.39
N GLY A 244 -37.88 -0.87 -28.36
CA GLY A 244 -38.79 -0.73 -29.47
C GLY A 244 -40.27 -1.01 -29.10
N LYS A 245 -40.55 -1.41 -27.85
CA LYS A 245 -41.91 -1.71 -27.35
C LYS A 245 -42.38 -0.74 -26.28
N LEU A 246 -41.55 0.30 -25.94
CA LEU A 246 -41.90 1.41 -25.07
C LEU A 246 -42.11 2.68 -25.87
#